data_c347fd4937277fed7381c3803473f40b
#
_entry.id   c347fd4937277fed7381c3803473f40b
#
_cell.length_a   1.000
_cell.length_b   1.000
_cell.length_c   1.000
_cell.angle_alpha   90.00
_cell.angle_beta   90.00
_cell.angle_gamma   90.00
#
_symmetry.space_group_name_H-M   'P 1'
#
loop_
_entity.id
_entity.type
_entity.pdbx_description
1 polymer ?
#
loop_
_entity_poly.entity_id
_entity_poly.type
_entity_poly.pdbx_seq_one_letter_code
_entity_poly.pdbx_strand_id
1 'polypeptide(L)'
;MDQKEILKHVDHTQLKAFATWEDIQKLCEEAIEYETASVCIPPCYIKRVHDTYGEKINICTVVGFPLGYSVTEAKAAETKKALEDGASEVDMVVNISDVKNGNYDAVQTEIAALKKITGEKILKVIIETCYLTEEEKIAMCKAVTAAGADYILETGCDRIGTSSAIKLIQGEHTSGY
;
A
#
# COMPACT_ATOMS: atom_id res chain seq x y z
N MET A 1 16.39 16.21 -7.82
CA MET A 1 15.29 16.20 -6.85
C MET A 1 15.93 16.31 -5.47
N ASP A 2 15.49 17.23 -4.64
CA ASP A 2 15.98 17.33 -3.25
C ASP A 2 15.56 16.08 -2.47
N GLN A 3 16.37 15.67 -1.48
CA GLN A 3 16.06 14.49 -0.65
C GLN A 3 14.70 14.61 0.03
N LYS A 4 14.34 15.79 0.50
CA LYS A 4 13.02 16.07 1.09
C LYS A 4 11.87 15.89 0.10
N GLU A 5 12.07 16.24 -1.17
CA GLU A 5 11.05 16.05 -2.20
C GLU A 5 10.81 14.56 -2.50
N ILE A 6 11.86 13.72 -2.42
CA ILE A 6 11.72 12.27 -2.57
C ILE A 6 10.85 11.69 -1.44
N LEU A 7 11.06 12.13 -0.19
CA LEU A 7 10.31 11.61 0.96
C LEU A 7 8.81 11.89 0.89
N LYS A 8 8.38 12.96 0.23
CA LYS A 8 6.96 13.24 -0.01
C LYS A 8 6.27 12.24 -0.93
N HIS A 9 7.03 11.36 -1.59
CA HIS A 9 6.53 10.26 -2.41
C HIS A 9 6.71 8.90 -1.73
N VAL A 10 7.16 8.87 -0.48
CA VAL A 10 7.43 7.63 0.27
C VAL A 10 6.29 7.32 1.22
N ASP A 11 5.79 6.09 1.14
CA ASP A 11 4.99 5.47 2.18
C ASP A 11 5.96 4.79 3.16
N HIS A 12 6.21 5.42 4.32
CA HIS A 12 7.13 4.88 5.32
C HIS A 12 6.53 3.62 5.94
N THR A 13 7.16 2.46 5.71
CA THR A 13 6.50 1.16 5.81
C THR A 13 7.05 0.29 6.94
N GLN A 14 6.14 -0.30 7.73
CA GLN A 14 6.44 -1.37 8.69
C GLN A 14 5.33 -2.42 8.65
N LEU A 15 5.61 -3.55 8.00
CA LEU A 15 4.64 -4.65 7.79
C LEU A 15 5.12 -6.00 8.35
N LYS A 16 6.16 -6.00 9.19
CA LYS A 16 6.63 -7.24 9.83
C LYS A 16 5.55 -7.80 10.74
N ALA A 17 5.32 -9.11 10.66
CA ALA A 17 4.28 -9.79 11.44
C ALA A 17 4.47 -9.66 12.96
N PHE A 18 5.68 -9.36 13.40
CA PHE A 18 6.04 -9.18 14.81
C PHE A 18 6.27 -7.72 15.22
N ALA A 19 5.85 -6.75 14.38
CA ALA A 19 5.97 -5.33 14.71
C ALA A 19 5.24 -5.01 16.02
N THR A 20 5.91 -4.30 16.92
CA THR A 20 5.37 -3.87 18.20
C THR A 20 4.73 -2.47 18.07
N TRP A 21 4.00 -2.05 19.11
CA TRP A 21 3.49 -0.68 19.16
C TRP A 21 4.61 0.36 19.17
N GLU A 22 5.70 0.08 19.85
CA GLU A 22 6.89 0.94 19.89
C GLU A 22 7.51 1.12 18.50
N ASP A 23 7.56 0.05 17.70
CA ASP A 23 8.03 0.13 16.30
C ASP A 23 7.11 1.04 15.45
N ILE A 24 5.79 0.91 15.63
CA ILE A 24 4.80 1.73 14.91
C ILE A 24 4.85 3.19 15.36
N GLN A 25 5.00 3.46 16.67
CA GLN A 25 5.16 4.84 17.18
C GLN A 25 6.39 5.50 16.56
N LYS A 26 7.52 4.81 16.61
CA LYS A 26 8.77 5.31 16.02
C LYS A 26 8.59 5.63 14.52
N LEU A 27 7.96 4.71 13.78
CA LEU A 27 7.64 4.92 12.36
C LEU A 27 6.81 6.19 12.14
N CYS A 28 5.77 6.39 12.94
CA CYS A 28 4.91 7.57 12.84
C CYS A 28 5.65 8.87 13.17
N GLU A 29 6.49 8.87 14.21
CA GLU A 29 7.30 10.02 14.60
C GLU A 29 8.31 10.38 13.51
N GLU A 30 9.00 9.39 12.94
CA GLU A 30 9.89 9.58 11.79
C GLU A 30 9.12 10.13 10.58
N ALA A 31 7.96 9.58 10.26
CA ALA A 31 7.15 10.04 9.13
C ALA A 31 6.69 11.50 9.27
N ILE A 32 6.35 11.93 10.50
CA ILE A 32 5.99 13.32 10.80
C ILE A 32 7.23 14.23 10.67
N GLU A 33 8.37 13.82 11.23
CA GLU A 33 9.62 14.59 11.19
C GLU A 33 10.12 14.82 9.76
N TYR A 34 10.05 13.76 8.95
CA TYR A 34 10.57 13.78 7.56
C TYR A 34 9.51 14.10 6.50
N GLU A 35 8.27 14.37 6.91
CA GLU A 35 7.16 14.74 6.02
C GLU A 35 6.95 13.71 4.89
N THR A 36 6.93 12.41 5.24
CA THR A 36 6.65 11.35 4.25
C THR A 36 5.19 11.41 3.77
N ALA A 37 4.90 10.82 2.62
CA ALA A 37 3.56 10.84 2.03
C ALA A 37 2.52 10.16 2.94
N SER A 38 2.88 9.02 3.53
CA SER A 38 2.07 8.28 4.50
C SER A 38 2.94 7.38 5.38
N VAL A 39 2.31 6.72 6.35
CA VAL A 39 2.83 5.47 6.97
C VAL A 39 2.04 4.30 6.44
N CYS A 40 2.72 3.22 6.03
CA CYS A 40 2.07 1.97 5.67
C CYS A 40 2.26 0.94 6.79
N ILE A 41 1.16 0.55 7.44
CA ILE A 41 1.16 -0.21 8.69
C ILE A 41 0.19 -1.41 8.65
N PRO A 42 0.38 -2.44 9.51
CA PRO A 42 -0.57 -3.53 9.62
C PRO A 42 -1.96 -3.04 10.04
N PRO A 43 -3.06 -3.62 9.51
CA PRO A 43 -4.43 -3.15 9.75
C PRO A 43 -4.81 -3.03 11.23
N CYS A 44 -4.26 -3.90 12.08
CA CYS A 44 -4.54 -3.91 13.52
C CYS A 44 -4.08 -2.65 14.28
N TYR A 45 -3.21 -1.83 13.68
CA TYR A 45 -2.70 -0.61 14.29
C TYR A 45 -3.41 0.67 13.81
N ILE A 46 -4.21 0.63 12.74
CA ILE A 46 -4.82 1.81 12.12
C ILE A 46 -5.55 2.67 13.16
N LYS A 47 -6.52 2.08 13.85
CA LYS A 47 -7.31 2.82 14.83
C LYS A 47 -6.46 3.46 15.92
N ARG A 48 -5.47 2.74 16.43
CA ARG A 48 -4.59 3.26 17.48
C ARG A 48 -3.71 4.41 17.00
N VAL A 49 -3.19 4.32 15.77
CA VAL A 49 -2.42 5.40 15.13
C VAL A 49 -3.31 6.61 14.89
N HIS A 50 -4.51 6.41 14.34
CA HIS A 50 -5.48 7.48 14.11
C HIS A 50 -5.87 8.19 15.42
N ASP A 51 -6.17 7.44 16.48
CA ASP A 51 -6.53 8.00 17.79
C ASP A 51 -5.35 8.77 18.44
N THR A 52 -4.09 8.39 18.12
CA THR A 52 -2.89 9.00 18.72
C THR A 52 -2.43 10.25 17.96
N TYR A 53 -2.42 10.18 16.63
CA TYR A 53 -1.79 11.22 15.79
C TYR A 53 -2.82 12.08 15.01
N GLY A 54 -4.04 11.59 14.84
CA GLY A 54 -5.10 12.27 14.08
C GLY A 54 -4.66 12.55 12.64
N GLU A 55 -4.93 13.76 12.17
CA GLU A 55 -4.64 14.20 10.80
C GLU A 55 -3.18 14.63 10.57
N LYS A 56 -2.29 14.44 11.55
CA LYS A 56 -0.87 14.78 11.39
C LYS A 56 -0.14 13.86 10.42
N ILE A 57 -0.72 12.73 10.10
CA ILE A 57 -0.13 11.69 9.26
C ILE A 57 -1.21 11.00 8.44
N ASN A 58 -0.91 10.73 7.18
CA ASN A 58 -1.74 9.88 6.35
C ASN A 58 -1.48 8.42 6.70
N ILE A 59 -2.54 7.66 6.90
CA ILE A 59 -2.45 6.23 7.24
C ILE A 59 -2.78 5.41 6.01
N CYS A 60 -1.80 4.67 5.53
CA CYS A 60 -1.94 3.61 4.54
C CYS A 60 -1.95 2.25 5.24
N THR A 61 -2.66 1.29 4.68
CA THR A 61 -2.62 -0.10 5.11
C THR A 61 -2.76 -1.06 3.94
N VAL A 62 -2.51 -2.35 4.20
CA VAL A 62 -2.56 -3.41 3.18
C VAL A 62 -3.83 -4.24 3.28
N VAL A 63 -4.30 -4.75 2.13
CA VAL A 63 -5.51 -5.61 2.00
C VAL A 63 -5.18 -6.82 1.13
N GLY A 64 -5.62 -8.00 1.57
CA GLY A 64 -5.29 -9.27 0.92
C GLY A 64 -3.78 -9.60 0.95
N PHE A 65 -3.04 -8.95 1.79
CA PHE A 65 -1.58 -8.99 1.84
C PHE A 65 -1.05 -10.20 2.63
N PRO A 66 0.09 -10.82 2.21
CA PRO A 66 0.89 -10.46 1.03
C PRO A 66 0.51 -11.22 -0.24
N LEU A 67 -0.38 -12.18 -0.21
CA LEU A 67 -0.52 -13.22 -1.24
C LEU A 67 -1.64 -12.95 -2.26
N GLY A 68 -2.56 -12.05 -1.96
CA GLY A 68 -3.61 -11.61 -2.89
C GLY A 68 -4.73 -12.61 -3.20
N TYR A 69 -4.66 -13.85 -2.77
CA TYR A 69 -5.60 -14.92 -3.15
C TYR A 69 -6.85 -15.02 -2.26
N SER A 70 -7.05 -14.09 -1.34
CA SER A 70 -8.31 -14.00 -0.59
C SER A 70 -9.47 -13.69 -1.56
N VAL A 71 -10.66 -14.16 -1.21
CA VAL A 71 -11.86 -13.82 -2.01
C VAL A 71 -12.17 -12.33 -1.94
N THR A 72 -12.80 -11.80 -2.98
CA THR A 72 -13.10 -10.37 -3.11
C THR A 72 -13.89 -9.82 -1.93
N GLU A 73 -14.85 -10.59 -1.40
CA GLU A 73 -15.66 -10.18 -0.25
C GLU A 73 -14.82 -9.99 1.02
N ALA A 74 -13.79 -10.81 1.23
CA ALA A 74 -12.87 -10.66 2.35
C ALA A 74 -12.05 -9.38 2.20
N LYS A 75 -11.45 -9.13 1.02
CA LYS A 75 -10.72 -7.88 0.74
C LYS A 75 -11.63 -6.65 0.86
N ALA A 76 -12.88 -6.76 0.41
CA ALA A 76 -13.87 -5.69 0.55
C ALA A 76 -14.19 -5.39 2.02
N ALA A 77 -14.32 -6.40 2.86
CA ALA A 77 -14.52 -6.25 4.30
C ALA A 77 -13.29 -5.63 4.98
N GLU A 78 -12.08 -6.08 4.64
CA GLU A 78 -10.82 -5.49 5.12
C GLU A 78 -10.73 -4.01 4.75
N THR A 79 -10.99 -3.67 3.48
CA THR A 79 -10.98 -2.29 2.98
C THR A 79 -11.95 -1.41 3.75
N LYS A 80 -13.20 -1.85 3.88
CA LYS A 80 -14.23 -1.11 4.65
C LYS A 80 -13.78 -0.87 6.09
N LYS A 81 -13.30 -1.92 6.76
CA LYS A 81 -12.84 -1.82 8.15
C LYS A 81 -11.64 -0.88 8.29
N ALA A 82 -10.68 -0.95 7.38
CA ALA A 82 -9.52 -0.06 7.38
C ALA A 82 -9.93 1.43 7.31
N LEU A 83 -10.87 1.76 6.41
CA LEU A 83 -11.38 3.13 6.27
C LEU A 83 -12.17 3.59 7.51
N GLU A 84 -13.00 2.72 8.10
CA GLU A 84 -13.71 2.99 9.35
C GLU A 84 -12.76 3.25 10.53
N ASP A 85 -11.60 2.61 10.55
CA ASP A 85 -10.57 2.79 11.58
C ASP A 85 -9.68 4.02 11.35
N GLY A 86 -9.81 4.71 10.21
CA GLY A 86 -9.12 5.97 9.94
C GLY A 86 -8.04 5.91 8.86
N ALA A 87 -7.93 4.82 8.08
CA ALA A 87 -7.05 4.79 6.93
C ALA A 87 -7.51 5.79 5.85
N SER A 88 -6.55 6.49 5.25
CA SER A 88 -6.76 7.37 4.11
C SER A 88 -6.33 6.74 2.79
N GLU A 89 -5.54 5.68 2.85
CA GLU A 89 -4.98 4.97 1.70
C GLU A 89 -5.02 3.46 1.94
N VAL A 90 -5.25 2.69 0.88
CA VAL A 90 -5.32 1.23 0.92
C VAL A 90 -4.49 0.64 -0.22
N ASP A 91 -3.61 -0.30 0.11
CA ASP A 91 -2.78 -1.04 -0.82
C ASP A 91 -3.30 -2.47 -0.94
N MET A 92 -4.01 -2.79 -2.01
CA MET A 92 -4.51 -4.14 -2.24
C MET A 92 -3.52 -4.98 -3.04
N VAL A 93 -3.40 -6.27 -2.72
CA VAL A 93 -2.68 -7.22 -3.58
C VAL A 93 -3.67 -7.89 -4.52
N VAL A 94 -3.35 -7.91 -5.83
CA VAL A 94 -4.17 -8.61 -6.83
C VAL A 94 -4.18 -10.11 -6.58
N ASN A 95 -5.22 -10.81 -7.06
CA ASN A 95 -5.19 -12.27 -7.10
C ASN A 95 -4.22 -12.75 -8.19
N ILE A 96 -3.00 -13.08 -7.79
CA ILE A 96 -1.93 -13.51 -8.70
C ILE A 96 -2.32 -14.78 -9.47
N SER A 97 -3.10 -15.68 -8.86
CA SER A 97 -3.59 -16.88 -9.53
C SER A 97 -4.51 -16.54 -10.72
N ASP A 98 -5.36 -15.53 -10.58
CA ASP A 98 -6.20 -15.07 -11.70
C ASP A 98 -5.34 -14.42 -12.81
N VAL A 99 -4.32 -13.66 -12.44
CA VAL A 99 -3.36 -13.11 -13.43
C VAL A 99 -2.69 -14.25 -14.21
N LYS A 100 -2.18 -15.28 -13.52
CA LYS A 100 -1.52 -16.45 -14.15
C LYS A 100 -2.44 -17.29 -15.01
N ASN A 101 -3.74 -17.28 -14.72
CA ASN A 101 -4.79 -17.94 -15.53
C ASN A 101 -5.32 -17.08 -16.67
N GLY A 102 -4.84 -15.83 -16.84
CA GLY A 102 -5.33 -14.90 -17.84
C GLY A 102 -6.71 -14.30 -17.53
N ASN A 103 -7.19 -14.42 -16.32
CA ASN A 103 -8.50 -13.92 -15.87
C ASN A 103 -8.46 -12.42 -15.55
N TYR A 104 -7.94 -11.60 -16.48
CA TYR A 104 -7.71 -10.16 -16.24
C TYR A 104 -9.00 -9.38 -15.96
N ASP A 105 -10.13 -9.80 -16.55
CA ASP A 105 -11.44 -9.18 -16.29
C ASP A 105 -11.89 -9.40 -14.82
N ALA A 106 -11.59 -10.56 -14.25
CA ALA A 106 -11.88 -10.84 -12.85
C ALA A 106 -11.03 -9.94 -11.93
N VAL A 107 -9.75 -9.79 -12.22
CA VAL A 107 -8.84 -8.89 -11.48
C VAL A 107 -9.31 -7.43 -11.58
N GLN A 108 -9.67 -6.97 -12.80
CA GLN A 108 -10.22 -5.62 -13.00
C GLN A 108 -11.52 -5.40 -12.19
N THR A 109 -12.40 -6.39 -12.17
CA THR A 109 -13.66 -6.34 -11.42
C THR A 109 -13.43 -6.26 -9.93
N GLU A 110 -12.49 -7.04 -9.39
CA GLU A 110 -12.08 -6.97 -7.98
C GLU A 110 -11.55 -5.57 -7.61
N ILE A 111 -10.61 -5.04 -8.39
CA ILE A 111 -10.04 -3.70 -8.17
C ILE A 111 -11.15 -2.63 -8.19
N ALA A 112 -12.03 -2.67 -9.19
CA ALA A 112 -13.15 -1.73 -9.30
C ALA A 112 -14.12 -1.82 -8.11
N ALA A 113 -14.35 -3.03 -7.58
CA ALA A 113 -15.17 -3.23 -6.40
C ALA A 113 -14.54 -2.57 -5.16
N LEU A 114 -13.23 -2.71 -4.95
CA LEU A 114 -12.52 -2.06 -3.85
C LEU A 114 -12.45 -0.54 -4.06
N LYS A 115 -12.20 -0.07 -5.29
CA LYS A 115 -12.20 1.39 -5.59
C LYS A 115 -13.56 2.03 -5.29
N LYS A 116 -14.63 1.33 -5.56
CA LYS A 116 -15.98 1.81 -5.18
C LYS A 116 -16.14 1.97 -3.65
N ILE A 117 -15.49 1.12 -2.86
CA ILE A 117 -15.52 1.20 -1.39
C ILE A 117 -14.63 2.35 -0.91
N THR A 118 -13.43 2.53 -1.49
CA THR A 118 -12.53 3.61 -1.10
C THR A 118 -13.06 5.00 -1.50
N GLY A 119 -13.88 5.07 -2.53
CA GLY A 119 -14.44 6.34 -3.02
C GLY A 119 -13.35 7.33 -3.41
N GLU A 120 -13.30 8.47 -2.73
CA GLU A 120 -12.28 9.51 -2.94
C GLU A 120 -10.95 9.22 -2.24
N LYS A 121 -10.90 8.20 -1.38
CA LYS A 121 -9.66 7.75 -0.75
C LYS A 121 -8.77 7.01 -1.76
N ILE A 122 -7.47 6.98 -1.49
CA ILE A 122 -6.49 6.39 -2.41
C ILE A 122 -6.55 4.87 -2.34
N LEU A 123 -6.69 4.24 -3.51
CA LEU A 123 -6.47 2.81 -3.70
C LEU A 123 -5.22 2.60 -4.55
N LYS A 124 -4.22 1.91 -3.98
CA LYS A 124 -3.04 1.49 -4.71
C LYS A 124 -3.08 -0.02 -4.93
N VAL A 125 -2.52 -0.50 -6.03
CA VAL A 125 -2.61 -1.90 -6.44
C VAL A 125 -1.21 -2.50 -6.53
N ILE A 126 -0.94 -3.48 -5.67
CA ILE A 126 0.28 -4.29 -5.70
C ILE A 126 0.06 -5.42 -6.69
N ILE A 127 0.79 -5.41 -7.81
CA ILE A 127 0.69 -6.44 -8.86
C ILE A 127 1.71 -7.57 -8.71
N GLU A 128 2.68 -7.44 -7.83
CA GLU A 128 3.72 -8.41 -7.48
C GLU A 128 4.53 -8.87 -8.71
N THR A 129 5.29 -7.93 -9.27
CA THR A 129 6.00 -8.09 -10.55
C THR A 129 6.97 -9.25 -10.61
N CYS A 130 7.49 -9.73 -9.46
CA CYS A 130 8.42 -10.86 -9.42
C CYS A 130 7.81 -12.18 -9.92
N TYR A 131 6.48 -12.29 -9.89
CA TYR A 131 5.77 -13.47 -10.42
C TYR A 131 5.27 -13.30 -11.85
N LEU A 132 5.36 -12.10 -12.45
CA LEU A 132 4.70 -11.76 -13.70
C LEU A 132 5.67 -11.71 -14.88
N THR A 133 5.20 -12.15 -16.05
CA THR A 133 5.85 -11.88 -17.33
C THR A 133 5.63 -10.43 -17.77
N GLU A 134 6.38 -9.95 -18.77
CA GLU A 134 6.20 -8.59 -19.29
C GLU A 134 4.80 -8.37 -19.87
N GLU A 135 4.23 -9.38 -20.54
CA GLU A 135 2.87 -9.33 -21.08
C GLU A 135 1.83 -9.24 -19.95
N GLU A 136 2.02 -9.99 -18.86
CA GLU A 136 1.14 -9.96 -17.69
C GLU A 136 1.23 -8.59 -16.97
N LYS A 137 2.43 -8.02 -16.83
CA LYS A 137 2.60 -6.66 -16.26
C LYS A 137 1.84 -5.62 -17.08
N ILE A 138 1.97 -5.67 -18.41
CA ILE A 138 1.25 -4.76 -19.31
C ILE A 138 -0.27 -4.95 -19.18
N ALA A 139 -0.74 -6.19 -19.11
CA ALA A 139 -2.16 -6.49 -18.91
C ALA A 139 -2.66 -5.94 -17.57
N MET A 140 -1.87 -6.08 -16.49
CA MET A 140 -2.22 -5.54 -15.18
C MET A 140 -2.26 -4.02 -15.16
N CYS A 141 -1.30 -3.33 -15.78
CA CYS A 141 -1.36 -1.87 -15.93
C CYS A 141 -2.67 -1.41 -16.58
N LYS A 142 -3.11 -2.11 -17.64
CA LYS A 142 -4.38 -1.81 -18.32
C LYS A 142 -5.59 -2.07 -17.41
N ALA A 143 -5.62 -3.20 -16.71
CA ALA A 143 -6.71 -3.59 -15.82
C ALA A 143 -6.83 -2.61 -14.63
N VAL A 144 -5.72 -2.24 -14.01
CA VAL A 144 -5.67 -1.28 -12.90
C VAL A 144 -6.18 0.11 -13.33
N THR A 145 -5.69 0.60 -14.47
CA THR A 145 -6.15 1.87 -15.04
C THR A 145 -7.64 1.85 -15.38
N ALA A 146 -8.12 0.78 -16.04
CA ALA A 146 -9.52 0.63 -16.40
C ALA A 146 -10.46 0.50 -15.18
N ALA A 147 -9.95 -0.07 -14.08
CA ALA A 147 -10.69 -0.18 -12.82
C ALA A 147 -10.75 1.14 -12.02
N GLY A 148 -9.97 2.16 -12.42
CA GLY A 148 -9.95 3.48 -11.79
C GLY A 148 -9.18 3.56 -10.48
N ALA A 149 -8.26 2.63 -10.20
CA ALA A 149 -7.35 2.75 -9.07
C ALA A 149 -6.39 3.94 -9.26
N ASP A 150 -5.92 4.51 -8.15
CA ASP A 150 -5.15 5.75 -8.17
C ASP A 150 -3.68 5.50 -8.52
N TYR A 151 -3.10 4.38 -8.05
CA TYR A 151 -1.69 4.04 -8.28
C TYR A 151 -1.48 2.54 -8.49
N ILE A 152 -0.41 2.21 -9.21
CA ILE A 152 0.20 0.88 -9.24
C ILE A 152 1.46 0.95 -8.39
N LEU A 153 1.57 0.08 -7.39
CA LEU A 153 2.76 -0.02 -6.55
C LEU A 153 3.78 -0.98 -7.16
N GLU A 154 4.60 -0.44 -8.04
CA GLU A 154 5.73 -1.14 -8.65
C GLU A 154 6.70 -0.11 -9.27
N THR A 155 7.72 -0.56 -10.00
CA THR A 155 8.74 0.31 -10.59
C THR A 155 8.16 1.37 -11.52
N GLY A 156 8.52 2.64 -11.29
CA GLY A 156 8.09 3.78 -12.11
C GLY A 156 6.80 4.44 -11.64
N CYS A 157 6.31 4.13 -10.43
CA CYS A 157 5.15 4.77 -9.84
C CYS A 157 5.49 6.08 -9.13
N ASP A 158 4.47 6.89 -8.86
CA ASP A 158 4.58 8.15 -8.12
C ASP A 158 4.66 7.97 -6.59
N ARG A 159 4.59 6.72 -6.09
CA ARG A 159 4.66 6.37 -4.67
C ARG A 159 5.59 5.18 -4.46
N ILE A 160 6.35 5.21 -3.39
CA ILE A 160 7.35 4.18 -3.04
C ILE A 160 7.10 3.70 -1.61
N GLY A 161 6.65 2.46 -1.46
CA GLY A 161 6.55 1.80 -0.15
C GLY A 161 7.90 1.23 0.27
N THR A 162 8.49 1.73 1.35
CA THR A 162 9.78 1.24 1.85
C THR A 162 9.99 1.53 3.34
N SER A 163 10.67 0.61 4.01
CA SER A 163 11.14 0.77 5.39
C SER A 163 12.53 1.44 5.49
N SER A 164 13.16 1.77 4.36
CA SER A 164 14.57 2.12 4.29
C SER A 164 14.88 3.53 3.80
N ALA A 165 13.88 4.29 3.31
CA ALA A 165 14.12 5.58 2.66
C ALA A 165 14.84 6.58 3.58
N ILE A 166 14.39 6.72 4.82
CA ILE A 166 14.99 7.66 5.79
C ILE A 166 16.43 7.26 6.10
N LYS A 167 16.68 5.98 6.35
CA LYS A 167 18.03 5.45 6.62
C LYS A 167 18.98 5.68 5.46
N LEU A 168 18.53 5.44 4.22
CA LEU A 168 19.34 5.70 3.03
C LEU A 168 19.71 7.18 2.88
N ILE A 169 18.77 8.08 3.19
CA ILE A 169 19.02 9.53 3.15
C ILE A 169 20.01 9.95 4.25
N GLN A 170 19.99 9.29 5.40
CA GLN A 170 20.95 9.49 6.50
C GLN A 170 22.32 8.86 6.22
N GLY A 171 22.49 8.15 5.11
CA GLY A 171 23.74 7.48 4.72
C GLY A 171 23.98 6.16 5.45
N GLU A 172 22.95 5.57 6.02
CA GLU A 172 23.01 4.25 6.65
C GLU A 172 22.91 3.13 5.61
N HIS A 173 23.69 2.05 5.81
CA HIS A 173 23.52 0.83 5.00
C HIS A 173 22.32 0.04 5.49
N THR A 174 21.38 -0.25 4.59
CA THR A 174 20.23 -1.10 4.89
C THR A 174 20.42 -2.47 4.23
N SER A 175 20.28 -3.54 5.00
CA SER A 175 20.06 -4.88 4.44
C SER A 175 18.61 -4.94 3.98
N GLY A 176 18.36 -5.23 2.69
CA GLY A 176 17.02 -5.51 2.19
C GLY A 176 16.30 -6.60 3.01
N TYR A 177 15.00 -6.78 2.73
CA TYR A 177 14.17 -7.85 3.32
C TYR A 177 14.85 -9.21 3.20
#